data_5efc0e8fdc1526356aa64729d26e878c
#
_entry.id   5efc0e8fdc1526356aa64729d26e878c
#
_cell.length_a   1.000
_cell.length_b   1.000
_cell.length_c   1.000
_cell.angle_alpha   90.00
_cell.angle_beta   90.00
_cell.angle_gamma   90.00
#
_symmetry.space_group_name_H-M   'P 1'
#
loop_
_entity.id
_entity.type
_entity.pdbx_description
1 polymer ?
#
loop_
_entity_poly.entity_id
_entity_poly.type
_entity_poly.pdbx_seq_one_letter_code
_entity_poly.pdbx_strand_id
1 'polypeptide(L)'
;MAKYRILLADSNNQFQTTVRDYLTAQEGIERVDTVNDGQSALDAMNNNRYDVLLCDLIMPGMDGFELLERLNSGLVKDAPAVIVISALRQEEMVRQACTLGAKYYMVKPIDPDTLYKRIMDMMESTYAQRSQVCAISPKPQTLDEKIASVFLMIGIPAHIKGY
;
A
#
# COMPACT_ATOMS: atom_id res chain seq x y z
N MET A 1 -19.01 -9.37 10.43
CA MET A 1 -18.18 -8.51 9.62
C MET A 1 -16.72 -8.91 9.72
N ALA A 2 -16.05 -8.99 8.59
CA ALA A 2 -14.64 -9.35 8.60
C ALA A 2 -13.81 -8.26 9.26
N LYS A 3 -12.77 -8.68 9.94
CA LYS A 3 -11.83 -7.76 10.57
C LYS A 3 -10.45 -8.04 10.03
N TYR A 4 -9.72 -6.98 9.75
CA TYR A 4 -8.45 -7.08 9.06
C TYR A 4 -7.28 -6.72 9.96
N ARG A 5 -6.19 -7.42 9.79
CA ARG A 5 -4.94 -7.15 10.47
C ARG A 5 -4.02 -6.41 9.53
N ILE A 6 -3.47 -5.33 10.00
CA ILE A 6 -2.66 -4.43 9.16
C ILE A 6 -1.27 -4.31 9.75
N LEU A 7 -0.27 -4.39 8.88
CA LEU A 7 1.11 -4.09 9.27
C LEU A 7 1.51 -2.80 8.57
N LEU A 8 2.01 -1.85 9.34
CA LEU A 8 2.45 -0.56 8.82
C LEU A 8 3.96 -0.48 8.94
N ALA A 9 4.66 -0.42 7.83
CA ALA A 9 6.10 -0.31 7.77
C ALA A 9 6.48 1.09 7.31
N ASP A 10 7.03 1.89 8.21
CA ASP A 10 7.38 3.28 7.92
C ASP A 10 8.38 3.73 8.97
N SER A 11 9.41 4.45 8.56
CA SER A 11 10.43 4.90 9.48
C SER A 11 10.02 6.13 10.30
N ASN A 12 8.90 6.78 9.96
CA ASN A 12 8.43 7.96 10.64
C ASN A 12 7.47 7.57 11.76
N ASN A 13 7.91 7.72 13.01
CA ASN A 13 7.11 7.28 14.16
C ASN A 13 5.84 8.10 14.33
N GLN A 14 5.88 9.38 14.01
CA GLN A 14 4.69 10.21 14.14
C GLN A 14 3.63 9.79 13.13
N PHE A 15 4.05 9.51 11.92
CA PHE A 15 3.14 9.01 10.88
C PHE A 15 2.53 7.69 11.32
N GLN A 16 3.34 6.78 11.87
CA GLN A 16 2.86 5.49 12.35
C GLN A 16 1.77 5.67 13.41
N THR A 17 2.04 6.53 14.39
CA THR A 17 1.10 6.74 15.47
C THR A 17 -0.21 7.31 14.96
N THR A 18 -0.14 8.31 14.09
CA THR A 18 -1.33 8.93 13.54
C THR A 18 -2.19 7.94 12.77
N VAL A 19 -1.56 7.15 11.91
CA VAL A 19 -2.30 6.19 11.08
C VAL A 19 -2.82 5.05 11.93
N ARG A 20 -1.99 4.52 12.81
CA ARG A 20 -2.41 3.41 13.68
C ARG A 20 -3.60 3.80 14.53
N ASP A 21 -3.53 4.95 15.17
CA ASP A 21 -4.61 5.38 16.06
C ASP A 21 -5.90 5.59 15.30
N TYR A 22 -5.81 6.18 14.12
CA TYR A 22 -7.00 6.40 13.32
C TYR A 22 -7.61 5.07 12.87
N LEU A 23 -6.79 4.19 12.30
CA LEU A 23 -7.30 2.94 11.75
C LEU A 23 -7.84 2.02 12.84
N THR A 24 -7.16 1.97 13.97
CA THR A 24 -7.60 1.09 15.06
C THR A 24 -9.00 1.46 15.54
N ALA A 25 -9.38 2.72 15.42
CA ALA A 25 -10.70 3.19 15.82
C ALA A 25 -11.79 2.88 14.79
N GLN A 26 -11.41 2.39 13.62
CA GLN A 26 -12.38 2.18 12.54
C GLN A 26 -12.96 0.77 12.59
N GLU A 27 -14.19 0.66 12.13
CA GLU A 27 -14.86 -0.62 12.05
C GLU A 27 -14.20 -1.48 11.00
N GLY A 28 -14.06 -2.77 11.28
CA GLY A 28 -13.46 -3.69 10.33
C GLY A 28 -11.95 -3.85 10.49
N ILE A 29 -11.35 -3.11 11.40
CA ILE A 29 -9.91 -3.21 11.64
C ILE A 29 -9.69 -3.94 12.97
N GLU A 30 -9.01 -5.08 12.90
CA GLU A 30 -8.76 -5.87 14.10
C GLU A 30 -7.57 -5.31 14.87
N ARG A 31 -6.47 -5.05 14.17
CA ARG A 31 -5.29 -4.48 14.81
C ARG A 31 -4.36 -3.89 13.76
N VAL A 32 -3.53 -2.97 14.21
CA VAL A 32 -2.50 -2.36 13.37
C VAL A 32 -1.19 -2.47 14.14
N ASP A 33 -0.24 -3.20 13.58
CA ASP A 33 1.11 -3.29 14.12
C ASP A 33 2.02 -2.38 13.31
N THR A 34 3.05 -1.84 13.93
CA THR A 34 3.97 -0.94 13.26
C THR A 34 5.41 -1.45 13.36
N VAL A 35 6.15 -1.26 12.28
CA VAL A 35 7.58 -1.55 12.22
C VAL A 35 8.28 -0.42 11.50
N ASN A 36 9.59 -0.31 11.67
CA ASN A 36 10.33 0.86 11.18
C ASN A 36 11.17 0.60 9.95
N ASP A 37 11.28 -0.66 9.54
CA ASP A 37 12.14 -1.00 8.39
C ASP A 37 11.63 -2.27 7.73
N GLY A 38 12.23 -2.58 6.58
CA GLY A 38 11.78 -3.71 5.78
C GLY A 38 12.07 -5.05 6.42
N GLN A 39 13.21 -5.19 7.09
CA GLN A 39 13.55 -6.47 7.72
C GLN A 39 12.57 -6.77 8.84
N SER A 40 12.26 -5.78 9.67
CA SER A 40 11.28 -5.97 10.74
C SER A 40 9.91 -6.32 10.17
N ALA A 41 9.54 -5.72 9.04
CA ALA A 41 8.29 -6.05 8.39
C ALA A 41 8.27 -7.50 7.93
N LEU A 42 9.36 -7.94 7.33
CA LEU A 42 9.46 -9.31 6.86
C LEU A 42 9.37 -10.29 8.02
N ASP A 43 10.09 -10.00 9.11
CA ASP A 43 10.05 -10.83 10.31
C ASP A 43 8.64 -10.90 10.89
N ALA A 44 7.95 -9.76 10.94
CA ALA A 44 6.60 -9.72 11.47
C ALA A 44 5.65 -10.56 10.63
N MET A 45 5.79 -10.49 9.31
CA MET A 45 4.92 -11.24 8.42
C MET A 45 5.22 -12.74 8.43
N ASN A 46 6.43 -13.11 8.79
CA ASN A 46 6.76 -14.53 8.95
C ASN A 46 6.23 -15.11 10.25
N ASN A 47 6.01 -14.27 11.24
CA ASN A 47 5.55 -14.72 12.55
C ASN A 47 4.05 -14.52 12.77
N ASN A 48 3.42 -13.67 11.97
CA ASN A 48 2.01 -13.35 12.11
C ASN A 48 1.39 -13.22 10.74
N ARG A 49 0.08 -13.47 10.68
CA ARG A 49 -0.63 -13.29 9.43
C ARG A 49 -1.23 -11.90 9.39
N TYR A 50 -1.02 -11.20 8.27
CA TYR A 50 -1.59 -9.88 8.05
C TYR A 50 -2.38 -9.91 6.74
N ASP A 51 -3.44 -9.12 6.71
CA ASP A 51 -4.27 -8.99 5.51
C ASP A 51 -3.77 -7.87 4.62
N VAL A 52 -3.20 -6.83 5.21
CA VAL A 52 -2.75 -5.64 4.48
C VAL A 52 -1.38 -5.22 4.99
N LEU A 53 -0.50 -4.89 4.07
CA LEU A 53 0.77 -4.24 4.38
C LEU A 53 0.73 -2.82 3.83
N LEU A 54 0.93 -1.85 4.70
CA LEU A 54 1.12 -0.46 4.31
C LEU A 54 2.62 -0.21 4.40
N CYS A 55 3.24 0.18 3.29
CA CYS A 55 4.68 0.18 3.19
C CYS A 55 5.20 1.45 2.55
N ASP A 56 6.15 2.12 3.20
CA ASP A 56 6.89 3.21 2.58
C ASP A 56 8.01 2.62 1.75
N LEU A 57 8.45 3.34 0.75
CA LEU A 57 9.58 2.91 -0.08
C LEU A 57 10.92 3.31 0.52
N ILE A 58 10.94 4.36 1.33
CA ILE A 58 12.18 4.87 1.91
C ILE A 58 12.25 4.44 3.36
N MET A 59 13.03 3.41 3.64
CA MET A 59 13.23 2.89 4.98
C MET A 59 14.69 2.49 5.13
N PRO A 60 15.23 2.54 6.36
CA PRO A 60 16.62 2.15 6.56
C PRO A 60 16.81 0.65 6.37
N GLY A 61 18.00 0.28 5.96
CA GLY A 61 18.32 -1.12 5.71
C GLY A 61 17.61 -1.63 4.48
N MET A 62 16.65 -2.50 4.68
CA MET A 62 15.84 -3.01 3.58
C MET A 62 14.74 -2.00 3.28
N ASP A 63 14.79 -1.42 2.09
CA ASP A 63 13.79 -0.44 1.70
C ASP A 63 12.52 -1.12 1.20
N GLY A 64 11.53 -0.30 0.81
CA GLY A 64 10.25 -0.84 0.38
C GLY A 64 10.32 -1.63 -0.91
N PHE A 65 11.18 -1.23 -1.83
CA PHE A 65 11.33 -1.99 -3.08
C PHE A 65 11.86 -3.39 -2.82
N GLU A 66 12.88 -3.48 -1.99
CA GLU A 66 13.44 -4.79 -1.65
C GLU A 66 12.43 -5.63 -0.91
N LEU A 67 11.67 -5.03 -0.01
CA LEU A 67 10.63 -5.75 0.70
C LEU A 67 9.59 -6.31 -0.27
N LEU A 68 9.16 -5.50 -1.24
CA LEU A 68 8.20 -5.96 -2.23
C LEU A 68 8.77 -7.11 -3.07
N GLU A 69 10.06 -7.01 -3.42
CA GLU A 69 10.71 -8.10 -4.16
C GLU A 69 10.69 -9.39 -3.37
N ARG A 70 10.96 -9.29 -2.07
CA ARG A 70 10.94 -10.46 -1.23
C ARG A 70 9.55 -11.09 -1.11
N LEU A 71 8.54 -10.26 -0.99
CA LEU A 71 7.17 -10.74 -0.96
C LEU A 71 6.77 -11.39 -2.27
N ASN A 72 7.22 -10.80 -3.38
CA ASN A 72 6.88 -11.31 -4.70
C ASN A 72 7.60 -12.62 -5.00
N SER A 73 8.69 -12.90 -4.32
CA SER A 73 9.44 -14.13 -4.52
C SER A 73 8.87 -15.31 -3.75
N GLY A 74 7.85 -15.08 -2.92
CA GLY A 74 7.23 -16.16 -2.17
C GLY A 74 7.85 -16.47 -0.83
N LEU A 75 8.70 -15.57 -0.31
CA LEU A 75 9.33 -15.78 0.98
C LEU A 75 8.34 -15.77 2.13
N VAL A 76 7.23 -15.09 1.96
CA VAL A 76 6.20 -15.02 2.99
C VAL A 76 5.00 -15.81 2.52
N LYS A 77 4.57 -16.75 3.34
CA LYS A 77 3.38 -17.54 3.05
C LYS A 77 2.16 -16.68 3.32
N ASP A 78 1.19 -16.73 2.43
CA ASP A 78 -0.03 -15.93 2.54
C ASP A 78 0.29 -14.45 2.69
N ALA A 79 1.09 -13.94 1.75
CA ALA A 79 1.51 -12.55 1.80
C ALA A 79 0.31 -11.60 1.74
N PRO A 80 0.37 -10.49 2.47
CA PRO A 80 -0.75 -9.54 2.49
C PRO A 80 -0.84 -8.76 1.19
N ALA A 81 -2.00 -8.14 0.99
CA ALA A 81 -2.14 -7.15 -0.08
C ALA A 81 -1.37 -5.89 0.32
N VAL A 82 -0.73 -5.25 -0.64
CA VAL A 82 0.19 -4.15 -0.35
C VAL A 82 -0.35 -2.83 -0.87
N ILE A 83 -0.32 -1.81 -0.01
CA ILE A 83 -0.49 -0.42 -0.40
C ILE A 83 0.81 0.30 -0.09
N VAL A 84 1.42 0.91 -1.10
CA VAL A 84 2.60 1.72 -0.89
C VAL A 84 2.17 3.14 -0.53
N ILE A 85 2.78 3.70 0.51
CA ILE A 85 2.53 5.08 0.94
C ILE A 85 3.88 5.75 1.02
N SER A 86 4.15 6.68 0.12
CA SER A 86 5.48 7.25 0.02
C SER A 86 5.43 8.71 -0.42
N ALA A 87 6.47 9.45 -0.07
CA ALA A 87 6.63 10.83 -0.56
C ALA A 87 7.14 10.86 -2.00
N LEU A 88 7.64 9.74 -2.49
CA LEU A 88 8.11 9.66 -3.88
C LEU A 88 6.93 9.64 -4.82
N ARG A 89 6.99 10.51 -5.83
CA ARG A 89 5.88 10.62 -6.77
C ARG A 89 6.31 10.50 -8.22
N GLN A 90 7.57 10.15 -8.47
CA GLN A 90 8.05 9.94 -9.82
C GLN A 90 7.34 8.75 -10.43
N GLU A 91 6.93 8.89 -11.66
CA GLU A 91 6.19 7.84 -12.34
C GLU A 91 6.95 6.52 -12.37
N GLU A 92 8.26 6.61 -12.52
CA GLU A 92 9.10 5.42 -12.55
C GLU A 92 9.01 4.64 -11.23
N MET A 93 9.02 5.35 -10.11
CA MET A 93 8.92 4.72 -8.81
C MET A 93 7.56 4.06 -8.62
N VAL A 94 6.52 4.76 -9.04
CA VAL A 94 5.17 4.23 -8.94
C VAL A 94 5.03 2.96 -9.77
N ARG A 95 5.54 3.02 -11.01
CA ARG A 95 5.45 1.87 -11.92
C ARG A 95 6.20 0.67 -11.35
N GLN A 96 7.38 0.90 -10.80
CA GLN A 96 8.18 -0.18 -10.25
C GLN A 96 7.48 -0.83 -9.07
N ALA A 97 6.90 -0.03 -8.17
CA ALA A 97 6.19 -0.57 -7.02
C ALA A 97 5.01 -1.42 -7.45
N CYS A 98 4.25 -0.94 -8.44
CA CYS A 98 3.10 -1.68 -8.92
C CYS A 98 3.52 -2.97 -9.62
N THR A 99 4.60 -2.93 -10.37
CA THR A 99 5.14 -4.12 -11.02
C THR A 99 5.54 -5.16 -10.00
N LEU A 100 6.02 -4.72 -8.84
CA LEU A 100 6.43 -5.63 -7.77
C LEU A 100 5.27 -6.09 -6.89
N GLY A 101 4.05 -5.72 -7.24
CA GLY A 101 2.88 -6.29 -6.58
C GLY A 101 2.05 -5.37 -5.73
N ALA A 102 2.40 -4.08 -5.64
CA ALA A 102 1.58 -3.14 -4.90
C ALA A 102 0.22 -2.99 -5.57
N LYS A 103 -0.85 -3.02 -4.77
CA LYS A 103 -2.20 -2.85 -5.30
C LYS A 103 -2.58 -1.39 -5.45
N TYR A 104 -2.08 -0.53 -4.56
CA TYR A 104 -2.30 0.90 -4.61
C TYR A 104 -1.01 1.61 -4.27
N TYR A 105 -0.89 2.82 -4.75
CA TYR A 105 0.23 3.70 -4.44
C TYR A 105 -0.36 5.04 -4.01
N MET A 106 -0.07 5.45 -2.78
CA MET A 106 -0.56 6.72 -2.27
C MET A 106 0.61 7.62 -1.97
N VAL A 107 0.49 8.89 -2.36
CA VAL A 107 1.57 9.86 -2.19
C VAL A 107 1.30 10.68 -0.93
N LYS A 108 2.32 10.75 -0.06
CA LYS A 108 2.24 11.57 1.15
C LYS A 108 2.18 13.05 0.78
N PRO A 109 1.50 13.88 1.56
CA PRO A 109 0.74 13.53 2.76
C PRO A 109 -0.58 12.87 2.39
N ILE A 110 -1.03 11.96 3.23
CA ILE A 110 -2.28 11.26 3.00
C ILE A 110 -3.30 11.64 4.06
N ASP A 111 -4.55 11.44 3.71
CA ASP A 111 -5.66 11.56 4.63
C ASP A 111 -5.97 10.17 5.17
N PRO A 112 -5.90 9.96 6.49
CA PRO A 112 -6.18 8.62 7.04
C PRO A 112 -7.55 8.06 6.68
N ASP A 113 -8.55 8.92 6.53
CA ASP A 113 -9.87 8.47 6.11
C ASP A 113 -9.83 7.92 4.69
N THR A 114 -9.11 8.58 3.80
CA THR A 114 -8.95 8.10 2.43
C THR A 114 -8.23 6.75 2.43
N LEU A 115 -7.20 6.62 3.26
CA LEU A 115 -6.47 5.37 3.38
C LEU A 115 -7.39 4.25 3.84
N TYR A 116 -8.20 4.51 4.85
CA TYR A 116 -9.15 3.52 5.34
C TYR A 116 -10.09 3.07 4.24
N LYS A 117 -10.60 4.01 3.45
CA LYS A 117 -11.48 3.67 2.35
C LYS A 117 -10.79 2.80 1.31
N ARG A 118 -9.54 3.10 1.00
CA ARG A 118 -8.77 2.30 0.05
C ARG A 118 -8.54 0.88 0.56
N ILE A 119 -8.26 0.76 1.85
CA ILE A 119 -8.07 -0.55 2.46
C ILE A 119 -9.35 -1.39 2.33
N MET A 120 -10.47 -0.79 2.69
CA MET A 120 -11.73 -1.52 2.63
C MET A 120 -12.12 -1.88 1.21
N ASP A 121 -11.93 -0.95 0.27
CA ASP A 121 -12.20 -1.22 -1.14
C ASP A 121 -11.36 -2.38 -1.64
N MET A 122 -10.08 -2.38 -1.28
CA MET A 122 -9.15 -3.41 -1.71
C MET A 122 -9.56 -4.77 -1.15
N MET A 123 -9.90 -4.80 0.12
CA MET A 123 -10.26 -6.06 0.76
C MET A 123 -11.57 -6.61 0.20
N GLU A 124 -12.53 -5.74 -0.03
CA GLU A 124 -13.83 -6.17 -0.54
C GLU A 124 -13.74 -6.61 -2.00
N SER A 125 -12.98 -5.88 -2.80
CA SER A 125 -12.87 -6.21 -4.21
C SER A 125 -11.98 -7.42 -4.46
N THR A 126 -11.18 -7.83 -3.49
CA THR A 126 -10.33 -9.01 -3.64
C THR A 126 -11.15 -10.24 -3.96
N TYR A 127 -12.36 -10.33 -3.43
CA TYR A 127 -13.20 -11.48 -3.67
C TYR A 127 -14.00 -11.36 -4.96
N ALA A 128 -14.16 -10.15 -5.45
CA ALA A 128 -15.00 -9.92 -6.63
C ALA A 128 -14.21 -9.93 -7.92
N GLN A 129 -12.95 -9.57 -7.85
CA GLN A 129 -12.13 -9.43 -9.03
C GLN A 129 -10.73 -9.94 -8.81
N ARG A 130 -10.14 -10.36 -9.90
CA ARG A 130 -8.75 -10.78 -9.90
C ARG A 130 -7.85 -9.79 -10.59
N SER A 131 -8.30 -8.58 -10.74
CA SER A 131 -7.53 -7.56 -11.43
C SER A 131 -6.17 -7.37 -10.79
N GLN A 132 -5.16 -7.28 -11.62
CA GLN A 132 -3.81 -7.02 -11.18
C GLN A 132 -3.39 -5.58 -11.44
N VAL A 133 -4.33 -4.77 -11.86
CA VAL A 133 -4.03 -3.39 -12.18
C VAL A 133 -3.77 -2.63 -10.89
N CYS A 134 -2.68 -1.90 -10.86
CA CYS A 134 -2.34 -1.04 -9.75
C CYS A 134 -2.99 0.32 -9.96
N ALA A 135 -3.77 0.75 -8.99
CA ALA A 135 -4.43 2.04 -9.06
C ALA A 135 -3.65 3.09 -8.28
N ILE A 136 -3.58 4.28 -8.82
CA ILE A 136 -2.94 5.41 -8.16
C ILE A 136 -4.04 6.29 -7.59
N SER A 137 -3.98 6.54 -6.29
CA SER A 137 -4.94 7.44 -5.66
C SER A 137 -4.55 8.88 -5.99
N PRO A 138 -5.35 9.59 -6.77
CA PRO A 138 -4.96 10.93 -7.18
C PRO A 138 -5.14 11.92 -6.03
N LYS A 139 -4.39 12.99 -6.11
CA LYS A 139 -4.58 14.08 -5.18
C LYS A 139 -5.86 14.81 -5.56
N PRO A 140 -6.55 15.36 -4.58
CA PRO A 140 -7.84 16.00 -4.88
C PRO A 140 -7.78 17.11 -5.90
N GLN A 141 -6.73 17.87 -5.95
CA GLN A 141 -6.62 19.02 -6.84
C GLN A 141 -6.04 18.65 -8.19
N THR A 142 -5.65 17.46 -8.37
CA THR A 142 -4.95 17.11 -9.59
C THR A 142 -5.86 16.62 -10.65
N LEU A 143 -5.76 16.88 -11.53
CA LEU A 143 -6.37 16.15 -12.35
C LEU A 143 -5.77 16.06 -13.59
N ASP A 144 -5.36 16.12 -13.88
CA ASP A 144 -4.99 16.03 -14.91
C ASP A 144 -4.14 15.64 -15.37
N GLU A 145 -4.02 15.61 -15.39
CA GLU A 145 -3.36 15.17 -15.70
C GLU A 145 -2.98 14.32 -16.04
N LYS A 146 -3.25 14.03 -16.23
CA LYS A 146 -3.06 13.18 -16.37
C LYS A 146 -2.85 12.36 -16.42
N ILE A 147 -3.05 12.01 -16.22
CA ILE A 147 -3.06 11.20 -15.96
C ILE A 147 -2.94 10.76 -16.04
N ALA A 148 -3.00 10.70 -16.10
CA ALA A 148 -3.19 10.16 -15.86
C ALA A 148 -3.05 9.60 -15.99
N SER A 149 -2.88 9.47 -15.84
CA SER A 149 -3.03 8.85 -15.61
C SER A 149 -2.97 8.15 -15.72
N VAL A 150 -2.82 7.90 -15.65
CA VAL A 150 -3.05 7.25 -15.33
C VAL A 150 -3.02 6.74 -15.50
N PHE A 151 -2.91 6.51 -15.46
CA PHE A 151 -3.18 6.02 -15.19
C PHE A 151 -2.84 5.57 -15.27
N LEU A 152 -2.55 5.65 -15.23
CA LEU A 152 -2.51 5.28 -14.99
C LEU A 152 -2.58 4.74 -15.08
N MET A 153 -2.47 4.49 -15.10
CA MET A 153 -2.68 3.94 -14.81
C MET A 153 -2.28 3.42 -15.02
N ILE A 154 -2.07 3.07 -15.06
CA ILE A 154 -1.75 2.53 -14.88
C ILE A 154 -1.80 1.96 -15.26
N GLY A 155 -1.39 1.51 -15.67
CA GLY A 155 -1.52 0.98 -15.52
C GLY A 155 -1.66 0.82 -16.14
N ILE A 156 -1.63 0.65 -16.29
CA ILE A 156 -2.01 0.53 -16.42
C ILE A 156 -2.37 0.57 -17.15
N PRO A 157 -2.31 0.36 -17.67
CA PRO A 157 -2.69 0.46 -18.03
C PRO A 157 -3.18 0.84 -18.53
N ALA A 158 -3.19 0.83 -18.72
CA ALA A 158 -3.84 1.14 -18.72
C ALA A 158 -4.39 1.59 -19.01
N HIS A 159 -4.39 1.71 -19.04
CA HIS A 159 -5.01 2.20 -18.82
C HIS A 159 -5.24 2.89 -18.85
N ILE A 160 -5.07 3.05 -19.06
CA ILE A 160 -5.32 3.82 -18.74
C ILE A 160 -5.45 4.61 -19.15
N LYS A 161 -5.40 4.84 -19.37
CA LYS A 161 -5.60 5.62 -19.36
C LYS A 161 -5.84 6.24 -19.48
N GLY A 162 -5.46 6.12 -20.00
CA GLY A 162 -5.76 6.73 -19.79
C GLY A 162 -5.86 7.29 -20.20
N TYR A 163 -6.02 7.17 -20.25
CA TYR A 163 -6.35 7.58 -20.12
C TYR A 163 -6.51 7.93 -20.40
#